data_bd359eaa459a267e7882887837654d15
#
_entry.id   bd359eaa459a267e7882887837654d15
#
_cell.length_a   1.000
_cell.length_b   1.000
_cell.length_c   1.000
_cell.angle_alpha   90.00
_cell.angle_beta   90.00
_cell.angle_gamma   90.00
#
_symmetry.space_group_name_H-M   'P 1'
#
loop_
_entity.id
_entity.type
_entity.pdbx_description
1 polymer ?
#
loop_
_entity_poly.entity_id
_entity_poly.type
_entity_poly.pdbx_seq_one_letter_code
_entity_poly.pdbx_strand_id
1 'polypeptide(L)'
;GAATGIRRAAPVLDALFAAGGSAELSVLEEACGKEAGTVLRALQKAGVTVCETAARRRIGDKSRRMVELAVSAEEAASLTEKRSSPQRREAVRLLAAEGRMSAAEVCYFTGVSMAALRGMEKAGIVAFSAEEELRLPDLTAVEPSGPIVLNEEQEAAFQCIRTLTKTGKPEAVLLQGVTGSGKTQVYLRLVQEILSRGRRAMVLVPEIVLTPQMMRRFSACFGDQVAMLHSSLRMTERYDQWKRIRRGEVQVVLGTRSAIFAPLKNVGLIVLDEEQESSYQSENPPRYHTRDVAKYLCARDKSTLVLGSATPAVETAWNAEHGIYHKALLRRRYNRQALPEVLVADLKQEIRAGNAGMVGQVLRTELEENLRRGEQSILLLNRRGSNRYLLCGECGHVPECPRCSVALTYHSANGRLMCHYCGHSERSSDTCPVCGGIMKHVGTGTQKVEEELHDLFPGTEVLRMDADTAAGRHEQLLDKFEREQIPILLGTQMVAKGLDFPQVTLVGVLAADLSLYVDNYRAAERT
;
A
#
# COMPACT_ATOMS: atom_id res chain seq x y z
N GLY A 1 23.15 -49.90 -8.54
CA GLY A 1 24.44 -49.48 -9.15
C GLY A 1 24.76 -47.99 -9.04
N ALA A 2 23.80 -47.08 -9.26
CA ALA A 2 24.07 -45.61 -9.29
C ALA A 2 24.25 -44.96 -7.90
N ALA A 3 23.81 -45.61 -6.85
CA ALA A 3 23.90 -45.06 -5.48
C ALA A 3 25.12 -45.57 -4.68
N THR A 4 25.89 -46.50 -5.20
CA THR A 4 26.97 -47.24 -4.49
C THR A 4 28.20 -46.38 -4.13
N GLY A 5 28.31 -45.15 -4.63
CA GLY A 5 29.40 -44.21 -4.30
C GLY A 5 29.00 -43.02 -3.40
N ILE A 6 27.74 -42.90 -3.07
CA ILE A 6 27.25 -41.74 -2.28
C ILE A 6 27.24 -42.12 -0.79
N ARG A 7 28.09 -41.44 -0.02
CA ARG A 7 28.20 -41.67 1.43
C ARG A 7 26.84 -41.39 2.12
N ARG A 8 26.37 -42.33 2.94
CA ARG A 8 25.07 -42.31 3.64
C ARG A 8 23.82 -42.35 2.74
N ALA A 9 23.92 -42.85 1.49
CA ALA A 9 22.74 -42.99 0.63
C ALA A 9 21.76 -44.07 1.14
N ALA A 10 22.26 -45.17 1.69
CA ALA A 10 21.41 -46.27 2.13
C ALA A 10 20.36 -45.88 3.18
N PRO A 11 20.69 -45.22 4.31
CA PRO A 11 19.70 -44.83 5.29
C PRO A 11 18.61 -43.90 4.73
N VAL A 12 18.96 -42.98 3.80
CA VAL A 12 18.00 -42.05 3.18
C VAL A 12 17.08 -42.78 2.21
N LEU A 13 17.62 -43.74 1.45
CA LEU A 13 16.83 -44.56 0.52
C LEU A 13 15.92 -45.53 1.29
N ASP A 14 16.40 -46.14 2.37
CA ASP A 14 15.58 -47.02 3.22
C ASP A 14 14.41 -46.25 3.87
N ALA A 15 14.65 -45.04 4.38
CA ALA A 15 13.62 -44.18 4.92
C ALA A 15 12.61 -43.76 3.82
N LEU A 16 13.08 -43.49 2.62
CA LEU A 16 12.23 -43.14 1.49
C LEU A 16 11.38 -44.34 1.02
N PHE A 17 11.93 -45.53 1.00
CA PHE A 17 11.19 -46.77 0.72
C PHE A 17 10.17 -47.07 1.81
N ALA A 18 10.53 -46.92 3.09
CA ALA A 18 9.60 -47.09 4.22
C ALA A 18 8.41 -46.10 4.18
N ALA A 19 8.63 -44.92 3.60
CA ALA A 19 7.59 -43.91 3.38
C ALA A 19 6.81 -44.08 2.06
N GLY A 20 6.91 -45.27 1.42
CA GLY A 20 6.15 -45.56 0.19
C GLY A 20 6.73 -44.92 -1.08
N GLY A 21 8.03 -44.58 -1.10
CA GLY A 21 8.74 -44.02 -2.24
C GLY A 21 8.70 -42.52 -2.40
N SER A 22 7.95 -41.80 -1.55
CA SER A 22 7.92 -40.34 -1.49
C SER A 22 7.83 -39.85 -0.05
N ALA A 23 8.61 -38.82 0.31
CA ALA A 23 8.58 -38.22 1.64
C ALA A 23 8.98 -36.74 1.58
N GLU A 24 8.51 -35.96 2.53
CA GLU A 24 8.99 -34.59 2.72
C GLU A 24 10.43 -34.60 3.24
N LEU A 25 11.23 -33.61 2.82
CA LEU A 25 12.61 -33.44 3.29
C LEU A 25 12.71 -33.38 4.81
N SER A 26 11.78 -32.70 5.47
CA SER A 26 11.71 -32.60 6.93
C SER A 26 11.58 -33.95 7.64
N VAL A 27 10.80 -34.86 7.08
CA VAL A 27 10.63 -36.21 7.61
C VAL A 27 11.91 -37.02 7.44
N LEU A 28 12.58 -36.87 6.31
CA LEU A 28 13.85 -37.53 6.06
C LEU A 28 15.00 -36.94 6.90
N GLU A 29 14.99 -35.65 7.17
CA GLU A 29 15.94 -35.00 8.09
C GLU A 29 15.73 -35.41 9.55
N GLU A 30 14.51 -35.67 9.96
CA GLU A 30 14.17 -36.18 11.29
C GLU A 30 14.63 -37.63 11.44
N ALA A 31 14.43 -38.45 10.41
CA ALA A 31 14.82 -39.87 10.42
C ALA A 31 16.32 -40.12 10.20
N CYS A 32 17.00 -39.35 9.35
CA CYS A 32 18.36 -39.60 8.88
C CYS A 32 19.36 -38.50 9.26
N GLY A 33 18.91 -37.44 9.94
CA GLY A 33 19.72 -36.27 10.34
C GLY A 33 19.81 -35.19 9.28
N LYS A 34 20.30 -34.01 9.71
CA LYS A 34 20.35 -32.76 8.90
C LYS A 34 21.14 -32.89 7.57
N GLU A 35 21.94 -33.93 7.41
CA GLU A 35 22.69 -34.19 6.19
C GLU A 35 21.85 -34.83 5.07
N ALA A 36 20.62 -35.28 5.36
CA ALA A 36 19.72 -35.91 4.39
C ALA A 36 19.51 -35.05 3.13
N GLY A 37 19.38 -33.73 3.28
CA GLY A 37 19.24 -32.81 2.15
C GLY A 37 20.46 -32.76 1.21
N THR A 38 21.65 -32.96 1.76
CA THR A 38 22.90 -33.03 0.95
C THR A 38 23.01 -34.36 0.20
N VAL A 39 22.64 -35.44 0.87
CA VAL A 39 22.61 -36.79 0.28
C VAL A 39 21.56 -36.85 -0.82
N LEU A 40 20.37 -36.31 -0.62
CA LEU A 40 19.32 -36.25 -1.64
C LEU A 40 19.75 -35.48 -2.89
N ARG A 41 20.45 -34.35 -2.73
CA ARG A 41 21.01 -33.61 -3.88
C ARG A 41 22.03 -34.43 -4.67
N ALA A 42 22.85 -35.25 -3.99
CA ALA A 42 23.77 -36.12 -4.64
C ALA A 42 23.04 -37.28 -5.37
N LEU A 43 22.01 -37.85 -4.74
CA LEU A 43 21.17 -38.90 -5.36
C LEU A 43 20.37 -38.35 -6.56
N GLN A 44 19.93 -37.11 -6.51
CA GLN A 44 19.27 -36.42 -7.61
C GLN A 44 20.21 -36.21 -8.80
N LYS A 45 21.45 -35.78 -8.55
CA LYS A 45 22.49 -35.69 -9.59
C LYS A 45 22.82 -37.03 -10.22
N ALA A 46 22.73 -38.12 -9.45
CA ALA A 46 22.94 -39.46 -9.93
C ALA A 46 21.68 -40.07 -10.61
N GLY A 47 20.60 -39.35 -10.73
CA GLY A 47 19.36 -39.81 -11.37
C GLY A 47 18.58 -40.86 -10.57
N VAL A 48 18.87 -41.01 -9.25
CA VAL A 48 18.23 -42.01 -8.39
C VAL A 48 16.96 -41.48 -7.73
N THR A 49 16.91 -40.20 -7.44
CA THR A 49 15.74 -39.53 -6.82
C THR A 49 15.34 -38.30 -7.62
N VAL A 50 14.06 -37.90 -7.52
CA VAL A 50 13.53 -36.65 -8.06
C VAL A 50 13.10 -35.80 -6.89
N CYS A 51 13.56 -34.54 -6.83
CA CYS A 51 13.09 -33.58 -5.86
C CYS A 51 12.11 -32.65 -6.56
N GLU A 52 10.86 -32.74 -6.16
CA GLU A 52 9.84 -31.81 -6.60
C GLU A 52 9.60 -30.74 -5.53
N THR A 53 9.57 -29.49 -5.92
CA THR A 53 9.19 -28.41 -5.01
C THR A 53 7.67 -28.33 -4.96
N ALA A 54 7.06 -29.07 -4.04
CA ALA A 54 5.63 -28.89 -3.78
C ALA A 54 5.42 -27.58 -3.03
N ALA A 55 4.62 -26.69 -3.59
CA ALA A 55 4.19 -25.48 -2.91
C ALA A 55 3.27 -25.87 -1.74
N ARG A 56 3.83 -25.92 -0.53
CA ARG A 56 3.04 -26.21 0.68
C ARG A 56 2.27 -24.95 1.11
N ARG A 57 1.00 -25.11 1.31
CA ARG A 57 0.14 -24.07 1.89
C ARG A 57 0.62 -23.74 3.30
N ARG A 58 1.29 -22.58 3.49
CA ARG A 58 1.72 -22.11 4.82
C ARG A 58 0.57 -21.52 5.64
N ILE A 59 -0.51 -21.13 4.97
CA ILE A 59 -1.68 -20.48 5.58
C ILE A 59 -2.86 -21.43 5.44
N GLY A 60 -3.40 -21.87 6.59
CA GLY A 60 -4.62 -22.66 6.65
C GLY A 60 -5.88 -21.79 6.67
N ASP A 61 -6.97 -22.37 6.24
CA ASP A 61 -8.28 -21.76 6.38
C ASP A 61 -8.66 -21.69 7.87
N LYS A 62 -9.19 -20.55 8.33
CA LYS A 62 -9.80 -20.45 9.64
C LYS A 62 -11.18 -21.09 9.53
N SER A 63 -11.47 -22.05 10.38
CA SER A 63 -12.78 -22.69 10.45
C SER A 63 -13.38 -22.53 11.83
N ARG A 64 -14.66 -22.20 11.88
CA ARG A 64 -15.48 -22.20 13.06
C ARG A 64 -16.17 -23.57 13.15
N ARG A 65 -16.11 -24.22 14.31
CA ARG A 65 -16.85 -25.44 14.53
C ARG A 65 -18.32 -25.09 14.75
N MET A 66 -19.16 -25.59 13.87
CA MET A 66 -20.60 -25.51 13.99
C MET A 66 -21.12 -26.82 14.57
N VAL A 67 -22.23 -26.73 15.28
CA VAL A 67 -22.95 -27.88 15.85
C VAL A 67 -24.44 -27.74 15.52
N GLU A 68 -25.05 -28.84 15.15
CA GLU A 68 -26.49 -28.96 14.86
C GLU A 68 -27.02 -30.28 15.41
N LEU A 69 -28.34 -30.44 15.54
CA LEU A 69 -28.94 -31.71 15.87
C LEU A 69 -28.75 -32.70 14.72
N ALA A 70 -28.28 -33.90 15.02
CA ALA A 70 -28.14 -35.01 14.06
C ALA A 70 -29.44 -35.82 13.88
N VAL A 71 -30.40 -35.62 14.77
CA VAL A 71 -31.70 -36.28 14.82
C VAL A 71 -32.80 -35.24 15.00
N SER A 72 -34.07 -35.65 14.94
CA SER A 72 -35.20 -34.74 15.19
C SER A 72 -35.13 -34.14 16.61
N ALA A 73 -35.71 -32.95 16.78
CA ALA A 73 -35.73 -32.28 18.11
C ALA A 73 -36.41 -33.14 19.19
N GLU A 74 -37.45 -33.87 18.83
CA GLU A 74 -38.19 -34.78 19.72
C GLU A 74 -37.34 -35.98 20.12
N GLU A 75 -36.60 -36.57 19.20
CA GLU A 75 -35.72 -37.70 19.44
C GLU A 75 -34.49 -37.26 20.27
N ALA A 76 -33.87 -36.09 19.95
CA ALA A 76 -32.79 -35.53 20.76
C ALA A 76 -33.20 -35.24 22.18
N ALA A 77 -34.42 -34.73 22.41
CA ALA A 77 -34.99 -34.49 23.72
C ALA A 77 -35.15 -35.82 24.49
N SER A 78 -35.75 -36.84 23.86
CA SER A 78 -35.93 -38.16 24.44
C SER A 78 -34.62 -38.84 24.86
N LEU A 79 -33.59 -38.76 24.01
CA LEU A 79 -32.26 -39.31 24.26
C LEU A 79 -31.53 -38.58 25.41
N THR A 80 -31.91 -37.34 25.72
CA THR A 80 -31.29 -36.53 26.78
C THR A 80 -32.10 -36.53 28.09
N GLU A 81 -33.36 -36.95 28.10
CA GLU A 81 -34.23 -36.88 29.29
C GLU A 81 -33.77 -37.76 30.46
N LYS A 82 -33.32 -38.97 30.24
CA LYS A 82 -33.16 -39.99 31.31
C LYS A 82 -31.79 -40.07 31.99
N ARG A 83 -30.71 -39.47 31.43
CA ARG A 83 -29.33 -39.55 31.99
C ARG A 83 -28.43 -38.36 31.70
N SER A 84 -28.95 -37.20 31.28
CA SER A 84 -28.13 -36.06 30.88
C SER A 84 -28.15 -34.93 31.90
N SER A 85 -27.03 -34.21 32.01
CA SER A 85 -26.95 -33.00 32.84
C SER A 85 -27.92 -31.92 32.32
N PRO A 86 -28.35 -30.99 33.20
CA PRO A 86 -29.21 -29.87 32.81
C PRO A 86 -28.65 -29.09 31.60
N GLN A 87 -27.34 -28.91 31.55
CA GLN A 87 -26.64 -28.18 30.46
C GLN A 87 -26.79 -28.90 29.10
N ARG A 88 -26.77 -30.23 29.06
CA ARG A 88 -26.96 -30.98 27.81
C ARG A 88 -28.40 -30.85 27.30
N ARG A 89 -29.38 -30.87 28.20
CA ARG A 89 -30.79 -30.65 27.82
C ARG A 89 -31.02 -29.26 27.30
N GLU A 90 -30.38 -28.26 27.92
CA GLU A 90 -30.46 -26.89 27.46
C GLU A 90 -29.78 -26.69 26.08
N ALA A 91 -28.66 -27.37 25.84
CA ALA A 91 -28.01 -27.37 24.52
C ALA A 91 -28.91 -27.98 23.42
N VAL A 92 -29.63 -29.07 23.73
CA VAL A 92 -30.61 -29.63 22.76
C VAL A 92 -31.78 -28.68 22.53
N ARG A 93 -32.31 -28.01 23.55
CA ARG A 93 -33.38 -27.01 23.41
C ARG A 93 -32.94 -25.83 22.56
N LEU A 94 -31.75 -25.31 22.85
CA LEU A 94 -31.18 -24.19 22.10
C LEU A 94 -30.98 -24.55 20.61
N LEU A 95 -30.40 -25.72 20.34
CA LEU A 95 -30.20 -26.19 18.96
C LEU A 95 -31.52 -26.55 18.27
N ALA A 96 -32.55 -26.94 18.99
CA ALA A 96 -33.88 -27.16 18.42
C ALA A 96 -34.58 -25.85 18.06
N ALA A 97 -34.35 -24.77 18.79
CA ALA A 97 -34.93 -23.45 18.55
C ALA A 97 -34.19 -22.68 17.46
N GLU A 98 -32.86 -22.62 17.53
CA GLU A 98 -32.00 -21.78 16.71
C GLU A 98 -31.37 -22.53 15.51
N GLY A 99 -31.43 -23.86 15.52
CA GLY A 99 -30.82 -24.69 14.50
C GLY A 99 -29.30 -24.78 14.63
N ARG A 100 -28.56 -24.59 13.55
CA ARG A 100 -27.11 -24.70 13.46
C ARG A 100 -26.42 -23.50 14.10
N MET A 101 -25.59 -23.73 15.11
CA MET A 101 -24.86 -22.69 15.85
C MET A 101 -23.38 -23.03 16.00
N SER A 102 -22.55 -22.04 16.35
CA SER A 102 -21.16 -22.34 16.69
C SER A 102 -21.09 -23.10 18.03
N ALA A 103 -20.20 -24.07 18.10
CA ALA A 103 -19.99 -24.83 19.31
C ALA A 103 -19.56 -23.96 20.52
N ALA A 104 -18.89 -22.83 20.26
CA ALA A 104 -18.51 -21.88 21.28
C ALA A 104 -19.73 -21.13 21.85
N GLU A 105 -20.66 -20.69 20.99
CA GLU A 105 -21.92 -20.05 21.40
C GLU A 105 -22.81 -21.00 22.18
N VAL A 106 -22.96 -22.25 21.73
CA VAL A 106 -23.70 -23.26 22.46
C VAL A 106 -23.08 -23.47 23.85
N CYS A 107 -21.75 -23.59 23.96
CA CYS A 107 -21.08 -23.68 25.25
C CYS A 107 -21.31 -22.44 26.12
N TYR A 108 -21.28 -21.27 25.57
CA TYR A 108 -21.47 -20.00 26.28
C TYR A 108 -22.89 -19.86 26.85
N PHE A 109 -23.90 -20.07 26.00
CA PHE A 109 -25.30 -19.87 26.43
C PHE A 109 -25.84 -20.95 27.33
N THR A 110 -25.37 -22.21 27.20
CA THR A 110 -25.93 -23.34 27.94
C THR A 110 -25.04 -23.84 29.07
N GLY A 111 -23.79 -23.34 29.14
CA GLY A 111 -22.79 -23.83 30.10
C GLY A 111 -22.31 -25.27 29.82
N VAL A 112 -22.68 -25.88 28.69
CA VAL A 112 -22.22 -27.20 28.28
C VAL A 112 -20.75 -27.15 27.89
N SER A 113 -19.95 -28.11 28.33
CA SER A 113 -18.54 -28.16 27.93
C SER A 113 -18.37 -28.75 26.54
N MET A 114 -17.27 -28.35 25.85
CA MET A 114 -16.91 -28.92 24.56
C MET A 114 -16.73 -30.45 24.60
N ALA A 115 -16.25 -31.00 25.73
CA ALA A 115 -16.13 -32.42 25.93
C ALA A 115 -17.51 -33.11 26.00
N ALA A 116 -18.50 -32.46 26.62
CA ALA A 116 -19.87 -32.94 26.67
C ALA A 116 -20.54 -32.91 25.30
N LEU A 117 -20.33 -31.86 24.48
CA LEU A 117 -20.81 -31.80 23.08
C LEU A 117 -20.20 -32.92 22.23
N ARG A 118 -18.90 -33.22 22.37
CA ARG A 118 -18.27 -34.38 21.70
C ARG A 118 -18.83 -35.70 22.17
N GLY A 119 -19.23 -35.80 23.44
CA GLY A 119 -19.94 -36.95 23.95
C GLY A 119 -21.33 -37.12 23.32
N MET A 120 -22.04 -36.02 23.07
CA MET A 120 -23.33 -36.03 22.36
C MET A 120 -23.17 -36.36 20.87
N GLU A 121 -22.06 -35.95 20.23
CA GLU A 121 -21.73 -36.38 18.87
C GLU A 121 -21.53 -37.88 18.78
N LYS A 122 -20.72 -38.47 19.70
CA LYS A 122 -20.53 -39.94 19.78
C LYS A 122 -21.82 -40.70 20.02
N ALA A 123 -22.79 -40.08 20.70
CA ALA A 123 -24.10 -40.64 20.95
C ALA A 123 -25.09 -40.41 19.79
N GLY A 124 -24.66 -39.76 18.69
CA GLY A 124 -25.49 -39.48 17.51
C GLY A 124 -26.56 -38.39 17.70
N ILE A 125 -26.47 -37.59 18.80
CA ILE A 125 -27.46 -36.56 19.13
C ILE A 125 -27.17 -35.27 18.37
N VAL A 126 -25.89 -34.91 18.24
CA VAL A 126 -25.45 -33.71 17.50
C VAL A 126 -24.40 -34.07 16.45
N ALA A 127 -24.32 -33.28 15.42
CA ALA A 127 -23.28 -33.36 14.38
C ALA A 127 -22.43 -32.09 14.39
N PHE A 128 -21.11 -32.26 14.27
CA PHE A 128 -20.21 -31.14 14.04
C PHE A 128 -19.94 -30.98 12.56
N SER A 129 -19.91 -29.73 12.13
CA SER A 129 -19.44 -29.33 10.81
C SER A 129 -18.41 -28.22 10.96
N ALA A 130 -17.60 -28.00 9.92
CA ALA A 130 -16.66 -26.89 9.87
C ALA A 130 -17.22 -25.84 8.90
N GLU A 131 -17.35 -24.61 9.37
CA GLU A 131 -17.69 -23.47 8.55
C GLU A 131 -16.47 -22.58 8.40
N GLU A 132 -16.17 -22.19 7.18
CA GLU A 132 -15.04 -21.33 6.90
C GLU A 132 -15.32 -19.92 7.44
N GLU A 133 -14.42 -19.39 8.27
CA GLU A 133 -14.48 -18.04 8.79
C GLU A 133 -13.42 -17.19 8.09
N LEU A 134 -13.85 -16.22 7.28
CA LEU A 134 -12.96 -15.30 6.60
C LEU A 134 -12.50 -14.20 7.56
N ARG A 135 -11.20 -13.94 7.57
CA ARG A 135 -10.59 -12.83 8.31
C ARG A 135 -10.68 -11.58 7.43
N LEU A 136 -11.73 -10.81 7.63
CA LEU A 136 -11.93 -9.55 6.92
C LEU A 136 -11.31 -8.42 7.74
N PRO A 137 -10.75 -7.37 7.09
CA PRO A 137 -10.39 -6.14 7.78
C PRO A 137 -11.60 -5.59 8.52
N ASP A 138 -11.37 -5.10 9.73
CA ASP A 138 -12.43 -4.49 10.53
C ASP A 138 -12.81 -3.13 9.95
N LEU A 139 -13.75 -3.12 9.03
CA LEU A 139 -14.38 -1.94 8.44
C LEU A 139 -15.77 -1.73 9.08
N THR A 140 -15.86 -1.97 10.38
CA THR A 140 -17.11 -1.92 11.13
C THR A 140 -17.95 -0.69 10.81
N ALA A 141 -19.20 -0.97 10.45
CA ALA A 141 -20.34 -0.06 10.41
C ALA A 141 -20.11 1.27 9.66
N VAL A 142 -19.75 1.17 8.37
CA VAL A 142 -19.82 2.35 7.51
C VAL A 142 -21.26 2.44 7.00
N GLU A 143 -21.96 3.52 7.38
CA GLU A 143 -23.29 3.78 6.83
C GLU A 143 -23.23 3.90 5.31
N PRO A 144 -24.20 3.33 4.57
CA PRO A 144 -24.24 3.46 3.12
C PRO A 144 -24.19 4.93 2.71
N SER A 145 -23.30 5.27 1.79
CA SER A 145 -23.23 6.62 1.26
C SER A 145 -24.47 6.93 0.41
N GLY A 146 -24.97 8.15 0.50
CA GLY A 146 -26.00 8.65 -0.38
C GLY A 146 -25.58 8.64 -1.86
N PRO A 147 -26.46 9.05 -2.77
CA PRO A 147 -26.16 9.07 -4.20
C PRO A 147 -24.95 9.95 -4.50
N ILE A 148 -24.06 9.48 -5.36
CA ILE A 148 -22.89 10.25 -5.80
C ILE A 148 -23.36 11.37 -6.72
N VAL A 149 -23.24 12.60 -6.26
CA VAL A 149 -23.57 13.81 -7.04
C VAL A 149 -22.28 14.37 -7.64
N LEU A 150 -22.27 14.52 -8.96
CA LEU A 150 -21.15 15.10 -9.69
C LEU A 150 -21.46 16.56 -10.04
N ASN A 151 -20.43 17.41 -10.03
CA ASN A 151 -20.55 18.74 -10.60
C ASN A 151 -20.41 18.70 -12.13
N GLU A 152 -20.59 19.84 -12.82
CA GLU A 152 -20.58 19.91 -14.28
C GLU A 152 -19.28 19.36 -14.92
N GLU A 153 -18.10 19.71 -14.38
CA GLU A 153 -16.82 19.23 -14.89
C GLU A 153 -16.65 17.73 -14.65
N GLN A 154 -17.04 17.25 -13.48
CA GLN A 154 -16.99 15.84 -13.13
C GLN A 154 -17.96 15.01 -13.97
N GLU A 155 -19.18 15.53 -14.23
CA GLU A 155 -20.15 14.87 -15.09
C GLU A 155 -19.65 14.81 -16.52
N ALA A 156 -19.07 15.89 -17.06
CA ALA A 156 -18.49 15.89 -18.39
C ALA A 156 -17.34 14.86 -18.52
N ALA A 157 -16.46 14.80 -17.52
CA ALA A 157 -15.39 13.80 -17.47
C ALA A 157 -15.94 12.37 -17.36
N PHE A 158 -16.94 12.16 -16.50
CA PHE A 158 -17.64 10.87 -16.38
C PHE A 158 -18.26 10.43 -17.72
N GLN A 159 -19.00 11.29 -18.42
CA GLN A 159 -19.63 10.95 -19.67
C GLN A 159 -18.61 10.65 -20.78
N CYS A 160 -17.51 11.41 -20.84
CA CYS A 160 -16.39 11.12 -21.72
C CYS A 160 -15.86 9.70 -21.51
N ILE A 161 -15.49 9.36 -20.27
CA ILE A 161 -14.93 8.05 -19.95
C ILE A 161 -15.99 6.94 -20.11
N ARG A 162 -17.23 7.19 -19.69
CA ARG A 162 -18.36 6.27 -19.87
C ARG A 162 -18.54 5.85 -21.34
N THR A 163 -18.39 6.79 -22.26
CA THR A 163 -18.48 6.51 -23.71
C THR A 163 -17.37 5.56 -24.13
N LEU A 164 -16.15 5.75 -23.66
CA LEU A 164 -15.02 4.87 -23.94
C LEU A 164 -15.24 3.45 -23.38
N THR A 165 -15.84 3.31 -22.21
CA THR A 165 -16.15 1.99 -21.64
C THR A 165 -17.18 1.17 -22.46
N LYS A 166 -17.86 1.81 -23.42
CA LYS A 166 -18.86 1.18 -24.29
C LYS A 166 -18.31 0.73 -25.66
N THR A 167 -17.11 1.14 -26.00
CA THR A 167 -16.53 0.85 -27.34
C THR A 167 -16.26 -0.64 -27.57
N GLY A 168 -16.13 -1.44 -26.52
CA GLY A 168 -15.71 -2.84 -26.60
C GLY A 168 -14.25 -3.00 -27.04
N LYS A 169 -13.47 -1.92 -27.00
CA LYS A 169 -12.04 -1.88 -27.29
C LYS A 169 -11.25 -1.54 -26.04
N PRO A 170 -9.96 -1.90 -26.00
CA PRO A 170 -9.08 -1.39 -24.95
C PRO A 170 -8.84 0.10 -25.16
N GLU A 171 -9.28 0.91 -24.22
CA GLU A 171 -9.14 2.36 -24.25
C GLU A 171 -8.30 2.84 -23.06
N ALA A 172 -7.55 3.92 -23.23
CA ALA A 172 -6.84 4.57 -22.15
C ALA A 172 -7.18 6.07 -22.10
N VAL A 173 -7.41 6.58 -20.90
CA VAL A 173 -7.79 7.97 -20.68
C VAL A 173 -7.00 8.56 -19.51
N LEU A 174 -6.43 9.74 -19.72
CA LEU A 174 -5.88 10.58 -18.66
C LEU A 174 -7.01 11.43 -18.07
N LEU A 175 -7.35 11.17 -16.80
CA LEU A 175 -8.20 12.07 -16.01
C LEU A 175 -7.27 13.03 -15.26
N GLN A 176 -7.00 14.18 -15.89
CA GLN A 176 -6.17 15.21 -15.28
C GLN A 176 -7.05 16.17 -14.48
N GLY A 177 -6.77 16.29 -13.18
CA GLY A 177 -7.56 17.15 -12.31
C GLY A 177 -6.72 17.73 -11.19
N VAL A 178 -6.88 19.04 -10.93
CA VAL A 178 -6.20 19.70 -9.81
C VAL A 178 -6.48 19.00 -8.48
N THR A 179 -5.59 19.18 -7.51
CA THR A 179 -5.79 18.65 -6.16
C THR A 179 -7.10 19.19 -5.58
N GLY A 180 -7.93 18.30 -5.02
CA GLY A 180 -9.26 18.67 -4.52
C GLY A 180 -10.33 18.82 -5.61
N SER A 181 -10.08 18.43 -6.88
CA SER A 181 -11.08 18.44 -7.95
C SER A 181 -12.15 17.36 -7.83
N GLY A 182 -11.96 16.39 -6.92
CA GLY A 182 -12.88 15.29 -6.71
C GLY A 182 -12.76 14.15 -7.72
N LYS A 183 -11.56 13.86 -8.24
CA LYS A 183 -11.28 12.70 -9.10
C LYS A 183 -11.90 11.40 -8.55
N THR A 184 -11.80 11.19 -7.24
CA THR A 184 -12.35 10.00 -6.57
C THR A 184 -13.87 9.86 -6.76
N GLN A 185 -14.64 10.97 -6.82
CA GLN A 185 -16.08 10.91 -7.10
C GLN A 185 -16.35 10.36 -8.50
N VAL A 186 -15.54 10.79 -9.47
CA VAL A 186 -15.64 10.29 -10.84
C VAL A 186 -15.33 8.79 -10.88
N TYR A 187 -14.31 8.33 -10.15
CA TYR A 187 -13.99 6.90 -10.06
C TYR A 187 -15.13 6.09 -9.47
N LEU A 188 -15.68 6.53 -8.34
CA LEU A 188 -16.80 5.83 -7.70
C LEU A 188 -18.00 5.71 -8.64
N ARG A 189 -18.33 6.79 -9.36
CA ARG A 189 -19.43 6.80 -10.32
C ARG A 189 -19.16 5.89 -11.53
N LEU A 190 -17.92 5.86 -12.03
CA LEU A 190 -17.51 4.93 -13.10
C LEU A 190 -17.58 3.48 -12.64
N VAL A 191 -17.13 3.18 -11.43
CA VAL A 191 -17.23 1.84 -10.85
C VAL A 191 -18.71 1.41 -10.78
N GLN A 192 -19.62 2.24 -10.27
CA GLN A 192 -21.07 1.94 -10.25
C GLN A 192 -21.61 1.62 -11.65
N GLU A 193 -21.23 2.41 -12.66
CA GLU A 193 -21.65 2.19 -14.05
C GLU A 193 -21.14 0.86 -14.59
N ILE A 194 -19.91 0.47 -14.29
CA ILE A 194 -19.31 -0.79 -14.72
C ILE A 194 -19.99 -1.99 -14.04
N LEU A 195 -20.25 -1.88 -12.74
CA LEU A 195 -20.96 -2.93 -11.98
C LEU A 195 -22.38 -3.13 -12.48
N SER A 196 -23.11 -2.05 -12.81
CA SER A 196 -24.47 -2.14 -13.37
C SER A 196 -24.54 -2.90 -14.69
N ARG A 197 -23.42 -3.03 -15.40
CA ARG A 197 -23.27 -3.81 -16.63
C ARG A 197 -22.77 -5.25 -16.40
N GLY A 198 -22.70 -5.69 -15.16
CA GLY A 198 -22.20 -7.03 -14.79
C GLY A 198 -20.69 -7.21 -15.00
N ARG A 199 -19.94 -6.11 -15.16
CA ARG A 199 -18.47 -6.15 -15.23
C ARG A 199 -17.86 -5.72 -13.89
N ARG A 200 -16.59 -5.92 -13.71
CA ARG A 200 -15.85 -5.70 -12.45
C ARG A 200 -14.84 -4.59 -12.61
N ALA A 201 -14.41 -4.00 -11.48
CA ALA A 201 -13.47 -2.89 -11.48
C ALA A 201 -12.28 -3.11 -10.54
N MET A 202 -11.12 -2.61 -10.95
CA MET A 202 -9.93 -2.47 -10.10
C MET A 202 -9.63 -0.99 -9.91
N VAL A 203 -9.39 -0.57 -8.68
CA VAL A 203 -8.92 0.78 -8.35
C VAL A 203 -7.62 0.64 -7.57
N LEU A 204 -6.56 1.16 -8.16
CA LEU A 204 -5.22 1.09 -7.60
C LEU A 204 -4.79 2.49 -7.17
N VAL A 205 -4.23 2.55 -5.98
CA VAL A 205 -3.75 3.79 -5.37
C VAL A 205 -2.35 3.57 -4.80
N PRO A 206 -1.51 4.60 -4.70
CA PRO A 206 -0.25 4.51 -3.96
C PRO A 206 -0.49 4.15 -2.49
N GLU A 207 0.47 3.48 -1.86
CA GLU A 207 0.34 3.05 -0.45
C GLU A 207 0.04 4.22 0.50
N ILE A 208 0.66 5.37 0.24
CA ILE A 208 0.46 6.60 1.04
C ILE A 208 -0.91 7.26 0.85
N VAL A 209 -1.63 6.95 -0.23
CA VAL A 209 -2.97 7.49 -0.53
C VAL A 209 -4.08 6.53 -0.06
N LEU A 210 -3.76 5.25 0.18
CA LEU A 210 -4.72 4.28 0.67
C LEU A 210 -4.99 4.50 2.16
N THR A 211 -5.70 5.58 2.46
CA THR A 211 -6.08 5.95 3.82
C THR A 211 -7.32 5.18 4.30
N PRO A 212 -7.53 5.06 5.62
CA PRO A 212 -8.77 4.51 6.18
C PRO A 212 -10.01 5.23 5.67
N GLN A 213 -9.92 6.54 5.45
CA GLN A 213 -11.02 7.34 4.88
C GLN A 213 -11.39 6.87 3.46
N MET A 214 -10.41 6.62 2.60
CA MET A 214 -10.65 6.10 1.26
C MET A 214 -11.26 4.70 1.30
N MET A 215 -10.73 3.83 2.16
CA MET A 215 -11.26 2.49 2.36
C MET A 215 -12.72 2.53 2.82
N ARG A 216 -13.04 3.33 3.84
CA ARG A 216 -14.43 3.54 4.31
C ARG A 216 -15.34 4.06 3.21
N ARG A 217 -14.87 4.99 2.38
CA ARG A 217 -15.66 5.55 1.28
C ARG A 217 -16.04 4.50 0.23
N PHE A 218 -15.11 3.63 -0.14
CA PHE A 218 -15.40 2.51 -1.04
C PHE A 218 -16.33 1.48 -0.40
N SER A 219 -16.12 1.15 0.89
CA SER A 219 -17.03 0.26 1.63
C SER A 219 -18.43 0.84 1.78
N ALA A 220 -18.57 2.15 2.01
CA ALA A 220 -19.86 2.82 2.06
C ALA A 220 -20.63 2.77 0.73
N CYS A 221 -19.89 2.81 -0.42
CA CYS A 221 -20.51 2.77 -1.75
C CYS A 221 -20.83 1.36 -2.22
N PHE A 222 -20.03 0.36 -1.87
CA PHE A 222 -20.08 -0.97 -2.49
C PHE A 222 -20.23 -2.12 -1.48
N GLY A 223 -20.20 -1.84 -0.17
CA GLY A 223 -20.38 -2.83 0.89
C GLY A 223 -19.43 -4.01 0.77
N ASP A 224 -19.98 -5.22 0.91
CA ASP A 224 -19.24 -6.48 0.85
C ASP A 224 -18.71 -6.84 -0.56
N GLN A 225 -19.08 -6.07 -1.58
CA GLN A 225 -18.61 -6.29 -2.94
C GLN A 225 -17.16 -5.80 -3.16
N VAL A 226 -16.52 -5.18 -2.15
CA VAL A 226 -15.14 -4.70 -2.21
C VAL A 226 -14.20 -5.68 -1.53
N ALA A 227 -13.10 -5.98 -2.21
CA ALA A 227 -11.90 -6.58 -1.59
C ALA A 227 -10.78 -5.55 -1.51
N MET A 228 -10.09 -5.52 -0.38
CA MET A 228 -8.96 -4.63 -0.16
C MET A 228 -7.66 -5.42 -0.16
N LEU A 229 -6.65 -4.94 -0.91
CA LEU A 229 -5.34 -5.58 -1.03
C LEU A 229 -4.22 -4.55 -0.86
N HIS A 230 -3.58 -4.53 0.31
CA HIS A 230 -2.45 -3.64 0.64
C HIS A 230 -1.41 -4.30 1.54
N SER A 231 -0.26 -3.66 1.70
CA SER A 231 0.88 -4.20 2.45
C SER A 231 0.63 -4.35 3.94
N SER A 232 -0.20 -3.49 4.55
CA SER A 232 -0.52 -3.52 5.99
C SER A 232 -1.43 -4.69 6.39
N LEU A 233 -2.10 -5.37 5.44
CA LEU A 233 -2.88 -6.56 5.74
C LEU A 233 -1.97 -7.71 6.20
N ARG A 234 -2.40 -8.42 7.24
CA ARG A 234 -1.78 -9.69 7.63
C ARG A 234 -1.85 -10.69 6.46
N MET A 235 -0.86 -11.56 6.36
CA MET A 235 -0.80 -12.55 5.28
C MET A 235 -2.07 -13.40 5.20
N THR A 236 -2.67 -13.71 6.36
CA THR A 236 -3.92 -14.47 6.47
C THR A 236 -5.13 -13.71 5.94
N GLU A 237 -5.24 -12.42 6.24
CA GLU A 237 -6.30 -11.54 5.74
C GLU A 237 -6.19 -11.37 4.22
N ARG A 238 -4.96 -11.12 3.74
CA ARG A 238 -4.68 -11.04 2.30
C ARG A 238 -5.07 -12.32 1.55
N TYR A 239 -4.78 -13.48 2.16
CA TYR A 239 -5.16 -14.76 1.60
C TYR A 239 -6.69 -14.93 1.52
N ASP A 240 -7.41 -14.52 2.56
CA ASP A 240 -8.87 -14.61 2.59
C ASP A 240 -9.52 -13.63 1.60
N GLN A 241 -8.99 -12.41 1.45
CA GLN A 241 -9.41 -11.48 0.37
C GLN A 241 -9.17 -12.09 -1.03
N TRP A 242 -8.00 -12.71 -1.24
CA TRP A 242 -7.68 -13.38 -2.50
C TRP A 242 -8.65 -14.51 -2.83
N LYS A 243 -9.09 -15.30 -1.83
CA LYS A 243 -10.11 -16.34 -2.01
C LYS A 243 -11.45 -15.75 -2.43
N ARG A 244 -11.90 -14.68 -1.77
CA ARG A 244 -13.15 -13.98 -2.12
C ARG A 244 -13.13 -13.51 -3.59
N ILE A 245 -12.03 -12.89 -4.01
CA ILE A 245 -11.86 -12.46 -5.40
C ILE A 245 -11.92 -13.64 -6.36
N ARG A 246 -11.19 -14.72 -6.06
CA ARG A 246 -11.13 -15.92 -6.90
C ARG A 246 -12.47 -16.64 -7.02
N ARG A 247 -13.26 -16.68 -5.95
CA ARG A 247 -14.62 -17.26 -5.90
C ARG A 247 -15.64 -16.38 -6.63
N GLY A 248 -15.31 -15.14 -6.90
CA GLY A 248 -16.22 -14.19 -7.55
C GLY A 248 -17.20 -13.53 -6.60
N GLU A 249 -16.97 -13.61 -5.30
CA GLU A 249 -17.79 -13.01 -4.24
C GLU A 249 -17.71 -11.47 -4.22
N VAL A 250 -16.67 -10.90 -4.86
CA VAL A 250 -16.46 -9.46 -4.93
C VAL A 250 -16.45 -8.97 -6.37
N GLN A 251 -16.81 -7.71 -6.55
CA GLN A 251 -16.88 -7.05 -7.85
C GLN A 251 -15.86 -5.91 -8.00
N VAL A 252 -15.36 -5.38 -6.88
CA VAL A 252 -14.39 -4.30 -6.85
C VAL A 252 -13.15 -4.73 -6.08
N VAL A 253 -11.98 -4.47 -6.64
CA VAL A 253 -10.71 -4.59 -5.94
C VAL A 253 -10.14 -3.20 -5.74
N LEU A 254 -9.98 -2.79 -4.48
CA LEU A 254 -9.25 -1.59 -4.08
C LEU A 254 -7.91 -2.02 -3.50
N GLY A 255 -6.82 -1.43 -3.96
CA GLY A 255 -5.53 -1.82 -3.39
C GLY A 255 -4.35 -1.05 -3.92
N THR A 256 -3.17 -1.45 -3.47
CA THR A 256 -1.90 -0.87 -3.89
C THR A 256 -1.33 -1.60 -5.11
N ARG A 257 -0.12 -1.25 -5.52
CA ARG A 257 0.58 -1.79 -6.69
C ARG A 257 0.34 -3.29 -6.94
N SER A 258 0.49 -4.12 -5.91
CA SER A 258 0.38 -5.57 -6.05
C SER A 258 -1.03 -6.09 -6.31
N ALA A 259 -2.05 -5.27 -6.06
CA ALA A 259 -3.45 -5.63 -6.30
C ALA A 259 -3.77 -5.82 -7.79
N ILE A 260 -2.93 -5.31 -8.71
CA ILE A 260 -3.06 -5.53 -10.15
C ILE A 260 -3.06 -7.02 -10.53
N PHE A 261 -2.46 -7.88 -9.71
CA PHE A 261 -2.42 -9.34 -9.92
C PHE A 261 -3.60 -10.08 -9.29
N ALA A 262 -4.58 -9.37 -8.72
CA ALA A 262 -5.77 -10.00 -8.17
C ALA A 262 -6.50 -10.84 -9.25
N PRO A 263 -6.97 -12.06 -8.93
CA PRO A 263 -7.61 -12.95 -9.91
C PRO A 263 -9.04 -12.52 -10.23
N LEU A 264 -9.24 -11.22 -10.49
CA LEU A 264 -10.53 -10.65 -10.87
C LEU A 264 -10.81 -10.95 -12.33
N LYS A 265 -11.96 -11.55 -12.60
CA LYS A 265 -12.41 -11.90 -13.97
C LYS A 265 -13.36 -10.83 -14.50
N ASN A 266 -13.48 -10.74 -15.83
CA ASN A 266 -14.41 -9.84 -16.51
C ASN A 266 -14.23 -8.37 -16.10
N VAL A 267 -12.98 -7.90 -16.08
CA VAL A 267 -12.64 -6.52 -15.70
C VAL A 267 -13.12 -5.56 -16.77
N GLY A 268 -13.91 -4.55 -16.39
CA GLY A 268 -14.42 -3.50 -17.27
C GLY A 268 -13.69 -2.18 -17.12
N LEU A 269 -13.06 -1.97 -15.99
CA LEU A 269 -12.39 -0.72 -15.63
C LEU A 269 -11.18 -1.01 -14.76
N ILE A 270 -10.06 -0.39 -15.09
CA ILE A 270 -8.88 -0.29 -14.20
C ILE A 270 -8.60 1.19 -14.00
N VAL A 271 -8.52 1.62 -12.75
CA VAL A 271 -8.14 2.98 -12.36
C VAL A 271 -6.78 2.92 -11.69
N LEU A 272 -5.85 3.77 -12.12
CA LEU A 272 -4.61 4.08 -11.40
C LEU A 272 -4.69 5.54 -10.96
N ASP A 273 -4.93 5.75 -9.67
CA ASP A 273 -4.89 7.11 -9.10
C ASP A 273 -3.45 7.51 -8.79
N GLU A 274 -3.14 8.82 -8.91
CA GLU A 274 -1.77 9.35 -8.79
C GLU A 274 -0.77 8.53 -9.63
N GLU A 275 -1.08 8.32 -10.92
CA GLU A 275 -0.38 7.40 -11.84
C GLU A 275 1.11 7.69 -12.02
N GLN A 276 1.54 8.94 -11.74
CA GLN A 276 2.94 9.38 -11.78
C GLN A 276 3.78 8.83 -10.61
N GLU A 277 3.14 8.21 -9.61
CA GLU A 277 3.85 7.76 -8.42
C GLU A 277 4.85 6.63 -8.71
N SER A 278 6.07 6.81 -8.21
CA SER A 278 7.14 5.82 -8.37
C SER A 278 6.85 4.48 -7.70
N SER A 279 5.94 4.47 -6.71
CA SER A 279 5.53 3.25 -6.01
C SER A 279 4.85 2.22 -6.92
N TYR A 280 4.36 2.64 -8.09
CA TYR A 280 3.84 1.73 -9.12
C TYR A 280 4.91 0.92 -9.86
N GLN A 281 6.18 1.28 -9.70
CA GLN A 281 7.29 0.48 -10.21
C GLN A 281 7.80 -0.47 -9.14
N SER A 282 7.92 -1.77 -9.47
CA SER A 282 8.55 -2.75 -8.60
C SER A 282 10.06 -2.72 -8.76
N GLU A 283 10.77 -2.41 -7.68
CA GLU A 283 12.25 -2.46 -7.65
C GLU A 283 12.77 -3.89 -7.45
N ASN A 284 12.00 -4.70 -6.74
CA ASN A 284 12.32 -6.10 -6.47
C ASN A 284 11.81 -7.03 -7.58
N PRO A 285 12.50 -8.14 -7.86
CA PRO A 285 11.99 -9.16 -8.78
C PRO A 285 10.66 -9.78 -8.31
N PRO A 286 9.71 -9.99 -9.23
CA PRO A 286 9.72 -9.56 -10.63
C PRO A 286 9.58 -8.04 -10.77
N ARG A 287 10.45 -7.43 -11.58
CA ARG A 287 10.38 -5.99 -11.88
C ARG A 287 9.30 -5.73 -12.91
N TYR A 288 8.36 -4.86 -12.58
CA TYR A 288 7.27 -4.46 -13.46
C TYR A 288 6.82 -3.04 -13.14
N HIS A 289 6.17 -2.41 -14.10
CA HIS A 289 5.41 -1.18 -13.88
C HIS A 289 3.91 -1.49 -13.95
N THR A 290 3.15 -1.08 -12.93
CA THR A 290 1.71 -1.39 -12.81
C THR A 290 0.91 -0.90 -14.01
N ARG A 291 1.24 0.27 -14.56
CA ARG A 291 0.60 0.83 -15.76
C ARG A 291 0.72 -0.12 -16.96
N ASP A 292 1.87 -0.76 -17.16
CA ASP A 292 2.08 -1.67 -18.30
C ASP A 292 1.31 -2.98 -18.12
N VAL A 293 1.26 -3.50 -16.89
CA VAL A 293 0.42 -4.66 -16.56
C VAL A 293 -1.06 -4.30 -16.74
N ALA A 294 -1.49 -3.11 -16.30
CA ALA A 294 -2.85 -2.63 -16.48
C ALA A 294 -3.24 -2.53 -17.97
N LYS A 295 -2.36 -1.99 -18.82
CA LYS A 295 -2.56 -1.96 -20.28
C LYS A 295 -2.75 -3.35 -20.85
N TYR A 296 -1.91 -4.31 -20.45
CA TYR A 296 -2.03 -5.70 -20.88
C TYR A 296 -3.39 -6.31 -20.47
N LEU A 297 -3.80 -6.11 -19.21
CA LEU A 297 -5.09 -6.60 -18.73
C LEU A 297 -6.25 -5.93 -19.47
N CYS A 298 -6.17 -4.62 -19.73
CA CYS A 298 -7.18 -3.91 -20.50
C CYS A 298 -7.27 -4.41 -21.95
N ALA A 299 -6.14 -4.73 -22.57
CA ALA A 299 -6.12 -5.31 -23.91
C ALA A 299 -6.77 -6.71 -23.93
N ARG A 300 -6.47 -7.54 -22.93
CA ARG A 300 -7.04 -8.89 -22.78
C ARG A 300 -8.56 -8.86 -22.56
N ASP A 301 -9.03 -7.99 -21.65
CA ASP A 301 -10.42 -7.97 -21.19
C ASP A 301 -11.26 -6.93 -21.97
N LYS A 302 -10.71 -6.24 -22.96
CA LYS A 302 -11.36 -5.14 -23.71
C LYS A 302 -11.98 -4.13 -22.74
N SER A 303 -11.17 -3.62 -21.84
CA SER A 303 -11.57 -2.70 -20.77
C SER A 303 -10.91 -1.35 -20.88
N THR A 304 -11.36 -0.40 -20.08
CA THR A 304 -10.84 0.97 -20.07
C THR A 304 -9.87 1.17 -18.93
N LEU A 305 -8.70 1.75 -19.24
CA LEU A 305 -7.71 2.21 -18.27
C LEU A 305 -7.91 3.70 -18.00
N VAL A 306 -8.13 4.08 -16.75
CA VAL A 306 -8.16 5.47 -16.30
C VAL A 306 -6.89 5.76 -15.52
N LEU A 307 -6.11 6.71 -15.99
CA LEU A 307 -4.91 7.24 -15.36
C LEU A 307 -5.26 8.58 -14.73
N GLY A 308 -5.36 8.62 -13.40
CA GLY A 308 -5.73 9.82 -12.66
C GLY A 308 -4.51 10.53 -12.10
N SER A 309 -4.41 11.84 -12.31
CA SER A 309 -3.32 12.65 -11.77
C SER A 309 -3.65 14.14 -11.76
N ALA A 310 -3.06 14.87 -10.82
CA ALA A 310 -2.96 16.32 -10.87
C ALA A 310 -1.75 16.76 -11.70
N THR A 311 -0.68 15.98 -11.62
CA THR A 311 0.64 16.19 -12.24
C THR A 311 1.06 14.92 -12.99
N PRO A 312 0.47 14.64 -14.17
CA PRO A 312 0.68 13.39 -14.88
C PRO A 312 2.15 13.16 -15.24
N ALA A 313 2.57 11.91 -15.29
CA ALA A 313 3.89 11.54 -15.79
C ALA A 313 4.08 12.09 -17.22
N VAL A 314 5.32 12.49 -17.55
CA VAL A 314 5.65 13.08 -18.85
C VAL A 314 5.18 12.20 -20.00
N GLU A 315 5.38 10.89 -19.91
CA GLU A 315 4.94 9.94 -20.94
C GLU A 315 3.41 9.87 -21.05
N THR A 316 2.69 9.97 -19.94
CA THR A 316 1.22 9.95 -19.94
C THR A 316 0.67 11.23 -20.52
N ALA A 317 1.23 12.39 -20.15
CA ALA A 317 0.87 13.68 -20.70
C ALA A 317 1.13 13.73 -22.22
N TRP A 318 2.32 13.28 -22.65
CA TRP A 318 2.70 13.20 -24.05
C TRP A 318 1.73 12.33 -24.87
N ASN A 319 1.40 11.13 -24.36
CA ASN A 319 0.45 10.24 -25.01
C ASN A 319 -0.95 10.86 -25.13
N ALA A 320 -1.38 11.62 -24.13
CA ALA A 320 -2.67 12.30 -24.15
C ALA A 320 -2.69 13.48 -25.15
N GLU A 321 -1.57 14.23 -25.26
CA GLU A 321 -1.44 15.34 -26.23
C GLU A 321 -1.37 14.87 -27.68
N HIS A 322 -0.81 13.69 -27.91
CA HIS A 322 -0.70 13.09 -29.24
C HIS A 322 -1.88 12.18 -29.62
N GLY A 323 -2.95 12.16 -28.81
CA GLY A 323 -4.17 11.41 -29.11
C GLY A 323 -4.05 9.90 -28.96
N ILE A 324 -2.96 9.40 -28.36
CA ILE A 324 -2.79 7.96 -28.01
C ILE A 324 -3.67 7.62 -26.82
N TYR A 325 -3.80 8.55 -25.87
CA TYR A 325 -4.77 8.48 -24.78
C TYR A 325 -5.82 9.56 -24.94
N HIS A 326 -7.04 9.26 -24.56
CA HIS A 326 -8.07 10.28 -24.40
C HIS A 326 -7.72 11.18 -23.21
N LYS A 327 -8.28 12.39 -23.18
CA LYS A 327 -8.06 13.34 -22.09
C LYS A 327 -9.37 13.87 -21.54
N ALA A 328 -9.54 13.74 -20.22
CA ALA A 328 -10.63 14.36 -19.46
C ALA A 328 -10.03 15.31 -18.43
N LEU A 329 -10.59 16.52 -18.28
CA LEU A 329 -10.02 17.59 -17.48
C LEU A 329 -10.98 18.02 -16.37
N LEU A 330 -10.44 18.20 -15.15
CA LEU A 330 -11.09 18.82 -14.01
C LEU A 330 -10.23 20.02 -13.57
N ARG A 331 -10.61 21.21 -14.00
CA ARG A 331 -9.80 22.42 -13.84
C ARG A 331 -9.97 23.09 -12.48
N ARG A 332 -11.11 22.87 -11.80
CA ARG A 332 -11.49 23.55 -10.57
C ARG A 332 -11.54 22.58 -9.40
N ARG A 333 -11.28 23.11 -8.21
CA ARG A 333 -11.56 22.38 -6.97
C ARG A 333 -13.05 22.14 -6.81
N TYR A 334 -13.42 21.02 -6.19
CA TYR A 334 -14.83 20.66 -5.94
C TYR A 334 -15.57 21.76 -5.17
N ASN A 335 -14.92 22.33 -4.16
CA ASN A 335 -15.46 23.40 -3.31
C ASN A 335 -15.33 24.81 -3.94
N ARG A 336 -14.85 24.91 -5.18
CA ARG A 336 -14.59 26.16 -5.92
C ARG A 336 -13.61 27.12 -5.24
N GLN A 337 -12.89 26.69 -4.21
CA GLN A 337 -11.85 27.52 -3.60
C GLN A 337 -10.72 27.77 -4.60
N ALA A 338 -10.13 28.97 -4.53
CA ALA A 338 -8.97 29.32 -5.33
C ALA A 338 -7.79 28.38 -5.01
N LEU A 339 -6.91 28.22 -5.99
CA LEU A 339 -5.60 27.59 -5.76
C LEU A 339 -4.79 28.47 -4.81
N PRO A 340 -3.87 27.90 -4.00
CA PRO A 340 -3.01 28.68 -3.12
C PRO A 340 -2.12 29.62 -3.94
N GLU A 341 -1.83 30.78 -3.38
CA GLU A 341 -0.77 31.65 -3.87
C GLU A 341 0.59 30.97 -3.63
N VAL A 342 1.48 31.04 -4.59
CA VAL A 342 2.80 30.43 -4.52
C VAL A 342 3.85 31.54 -4.48
N LEU A 343 4.53 31.65 -3.32
CA LEU A 343 5.66 32.56 -3.14
C LEU A 343 6.96 31.75 -3.32
N VAL A 344 7.85 32.25 -4.17
CA VAL A 344 9.16 31.64 -4.40
C VAL A 344 10.25 32.52 -3.81
N ALA A 345 10.94 32.01 -2.79
CA ALA A 345 12.07 32.69 -2.15
C ALA A 345 13.41 32.17 -2.69
N ASP A 346 14.28 33.07 -3.15
CA ASP A 346 15.63 32.72 -3.58
C ASP A 346 16.61 32.74 -2.38
N LEU A 347 16.87 31.56 -1.84
CA LEU A 347 17.78 31.40 -0.70
C LEU A 347 19.22 31.88 -0.99
N LYS A 348 19.64 31.97 -2.25
CA LYS A 348 20.97 32.54 -2.58
C LYS A 348 21.04 34.04 -2.26
N GLN A 349 19.97 34.78 -2.52
CA GLN A 349 19.87 36.19 -2.16
C GLN A 349 19.84 36.37 -0.64
N GLU A 350 19.12 35.52 0.06
CA GLU A 350 19.04 35.53 1.51
C GLU A 350 20.39 35.22 2.19
N ILE A 351 21.12 34.22 1.67
CA ILE A 351 22.48 33.92 2.16
C ILE A 351 23.41 35.12 1.98
N ARG A 352 23.33 35.84 0.83
CA ARG A 352 24.10 37.07 0.60
C ARG A 352 23.71 38.19 1.55
N ALA A 353 22.46 38.22 2.00
CA ALA A 353 21.95 39.16 2.99
C ALA A 353 22.28 38.77 4.45
N GLY A 354 22.99 37.64 4.66
CA GLY A 354 23.42 37.15 5.98
C GLY A 354 22.52 36.10 6.61
N ASN A 355 21.41 35.70 5.93
CA ASN A 355 20.56 34.60 6.40
C ASN A 355 21.02 33.28 5.78
N ALA A 356 21.73 32.46 6.59
CA ALA A 356 22.27 31.18 6.17
C ALA A 356 21.37 29.99 6.59
N GLY A 357 20.18 30.25 7.14
CA GLY A 357 19.22 29.23 7.60
C GLY A 357 18.48 28.54 6.45
N MET A 358 17.77 27.47 6.81
CA MET A 358 16.85 26.76 5.89
C MET A 358 15.49 27.45 5.82
N VAL A 359 15.12 28.18 6.87
CA VAL A 359 13.91 29.00 6.94
C VAL A 359 14.27 30.42 6.48
N GLY A 360 13.99 30.69 5.20
CA GLY A 360 14.22 32.01 4.63
C GLY A 360 13.32 33.09 5.19
N GLN A 361 13.71 34.36 5.02
CA GLN A 361 12.98 35.52 5.58
C GLN A 361 11.49 35.56 5.15
N VAL A 362 11.21 35.24 3.88
CA VAL A 362 9.84 35.17 3.37
C VAL A 362 9.02 34.15 4.13
N LEU A 363 9.52 32.91 4.26
CA LEU A 363 8.83 31.87 5.00
C LEU A 363 8.70 32.19 6.49
N ARG A 364 9.71 32.80 7.09
CA ARG A 364 9.68 33.25 8.48
C ARG A 364 8.55 34.25 8.70
N THR A 365 8.42 35.25 7.83
CA THR A 365 7.34 36.26 7.92
C THR A 365 5.96 35.61 7.81
N GLU A 366 5.76 34.69 6.88
CA GLU A 366 4.50 33.97 6.72
C GLU A 366 4.20 33.07 7.94
N LEU A 367 5.20 32.41 8.53
CA LEU A 367 5.05 31.61 9.74
C LEU A 367 4.67 32.50 10.94
N GLU A 368 5.31 33.67 11.13
CA GLU A 368 4.99 34.64 12.18
C GLU A 368 3.52 35.08 12.08
N GLU A 369 3.06 35.40 10.87
CA GLU A 369 1.67 35.82 10.64
C GLU A 369 0.68 34.68 10.89
N ASN A 370 1.03 33.44 10.44
CA ASN A 370 0.20 32.26 10.63
C ASN A 370 0.04 31.91 12.13
N LEU A 371 1.16 31.93 12.87
CA LEU A 371 1.16 31.73 14.32
C LEU A 371 0.33 32.79 15.04
N ARG A 372 0.41 34.07 14.61
CA ARG A 372 -0.39 35.17 15.18
C ARG A 372 -1.89 34.96 14.94
N ARG A 373 -2.28 34.33 13.83
CA ARG A 373 -3.69 34.00 13.53
C ARG A 373 -4.17 32.73 14.24
N GLY A 374 -3.27 31.99 14.87
CA GLY A 374 -3.60 30.68 15.46
C GLY A 374 -3.89 29.59 14.43
N GLU A 375 -3.36 29.73 13.20
CA GLU A 375 -3.52 28.79 12.12
C GLU A 375 -2.35 27.80 12.08
N GLN A 376 -2.56 26.64 11.44
CA GLN A 376 -1.54 25.60 11.36
C GLN A 376 -0.69 25.71 10.09
N SER A 377 0.56 25.30 10.18
CA SER A 377 1.51 25.27 9.07
C SER A 377 2.09 23.89 8.86
N ILE A 378 2.30 23.50 7.60
CA ILE A 378 3.04 22.29 7.24
C ILE A 378 4.34 22.70 6.55
N LEU A 379 5.46 22.22 7.07
CA LEU A 379 6.79 22.40 6.48
C LEU A 379 7.27 21.09 5.89
N LEU A 380 7.44 21.08 4.58
CA LEU A 380 7.91 19.92 3.83
C LEU A 380 9.40 20.08 3.51
N LEU A 381 10.24 19.22 4.07
CA LEU A 381 11.61 19.09 3.61
C LEU A 381 11.65 18.13 2.41
N ASN A 382 11.83 18.68 1.23
CA ASN A 382 11.83 17.91 -0.02
C ASN A 382 13.15 17.11 -0.20
N ARG A 383 13.32 16.09 0.69
CA ARG A 383 14.51 15.23 0.71
C ARG A 383 14.14 13.77 0.52
N ARG A 384 14.71 13.12 -0.51
CA ARG A 384 14.69 11.66 -0.67
C ARG A 384 16.08 11.09 -0.40
N GLY A 385 16.20 10.18 0.57
CA GLY A 385 17.40 9.38 0.81
C GLY A 385 18.51 10.08 1.61
N SER A 386 19.53 9.28 1.94
CA SER A 386 20.73 9.68 2.71
C SER A 386 21.83 10.30 1.85
N ASN A 387 21.55 10.57 0.56
CA ASN A 387 22.58 11.03 -0.37
C ASN A 387 23.06 12.43 -0.01
N ARG A 388 24.36 12.53 0.22
CA ARG A 388 25.05 13.80 0.42
C ARG A 388 25.62 14.25 -0.92
N TYR A 389 25.45 15.51 -1.26
CA TYR A 389 26.09 16.11 -2.44
C TYR A 389 26.84 17.38 -2.03
N LEU A 390 27.70 17.83 -2.93
CA LEU A 390 28.40 19.09 -2.77
C LEU A 390 27.68 20.19 -3.53
N LEU A 391 27.55 21.35 -2.91
CA LEU A 391 26.96 22.54 -3.50
C LEU A 391 27.92 23.71 -3.27
N CYS A 392 28.19 24.50 -4.31
CA CYS A 392 28.89 25.75 -4.14
C CYS A 392 28.03 26.78 -3.39
N GLY A 393 28.52 27.28 -2.27
CA GLY A 393 27.80 28.29 -1.48
C GLY A 393 27.62 29.63 -2.19
N GLU A 394 28.42 29.94 -3.23
CA GLU A 394 28.38 31.21 -3.94
C GLU A 394 27.58 31.15 -5.24
N CYS A 395 27.88 30.20 -6.12
CA CYS A 395 27.21 30.12 -7.44
C CYS A 395 26.16 29.02 -7.55
N GLY A 396 26.04 28.14 -6.55
CA GLY A 396 25.08 27.05 -6.55
C GLY A 396 25.45 25.88 -7.49
N HIS A 397 26.71 25.83 -7.96
CA HIS A 397 27.18 24.72 -8.78
C HIS A 397 27.15 23.40 -7.99
N VAL A 398 26.58 22.37 -8.60
CA VAL A 398 26.62 20.97 -8.11
C VAL A 398 27.43 20.16 -9.13
N PRO A 399 28.45 19.37 -8.69
CA PRO A 399 29.21 18.51 -9.59
C PRO A 399 28.32 17.45 -10.25
N GLU A 400 28.41 17.36 -11.58
CA GLU A 400 27.65 16.42 -12.40
C GLU A 400 28.55 15.39 -13.06
N CYS A 401 28.01 14.22 -13.31
CA CYS A 401 28.71 13.17 -14.04
C CYS A 401 28.90 13.57 -15.51
N PRO A 402 30.14 13.60 -16.03
CA PRO A 402 30.39 14.01 -17.41
C PRO A 402 29.82 13.03 -18.46
N ARG A 403 29.43 11.83 -18.06
CA ARG A 403 28.88 10.80 -18.94
C ARG A 403 27.35 10.69 -18.87
N CYS A 404 26.77 10.99 -17.73
CA CYS A 404 25.34 10.75 -17.46
C CYS A 404 24.56 12.03 -17.22
N SER A 405 25.24 13.19 -17.06
CA SER A 405 24.63 14.49 -16.75
C SER A 405 23.69 14.47 -15.51
N VAL A 406 24.02 13.62 -14.54
CA VAL A 406 23.34 13.54 -13.24
C VAL A 406 24.29 14.01 -12.15
N ALA A 407 23.75 14.57 -11.08
CA ALA A 407 24.54 15.00 -9.94
C ALA A 407 25.33 13.83 -9.33
N LEU A 408 26.58 14.10 -8.92
CA LEU A 408 27.42 13.11 -8.27
C LEU A 408 27.10 13.02 -6.78
N THR A 409 27.00 11.80 -6.26
CA THR A 409 26.77 11.52 -4.84
C THR A 409 28.09 11.53 -4.07
N TYR A 410 28.15 12.29 -2.97
CA TYR A 410 29.30 12.30 -2.07
C TYR A 410 29.28 11.13 -1.09
N HIS A 411 30.35 10.37 -1.06
CA HIS A 411 30.57 9.27 -0.14
C HIS A 411 31.57 9.66 0.96
N SER A 412 31.08 9.88 2.17
CA SER A 412 31.90 10.30 3.31
C SER A 412 32.95 9.26 3.72
N ALA A 413 32.71 7.97 3.45
CA ALA A 413 33.64 6.90 3.79
C ALA A 413 34.98 6.97 3.04
N ASN A 414 35.00 7.54 1.83
CA ASN A 414 36.20 7.62 0.99
C ASN A 414 36.49 9.04 0.42
N GLY A 415 35.65 10.04 0.77
CA GLY A 415 35.81 11.41 0.32
C GLY A 415 35.67 11.61 -1.18
N ARG A 416 34.91 10.76 -1.85
CA ARG A 416 34.75 10.77 -3.33
C ARG A 416 33.35 11.13 -3.75
N LEU A 417 33.26 11.76 -4.90
CA LEU A 417 32.04 11.94 -5.68
C LEU A 417 31.87 10.76 -6.63
N MET A 418 30.71 10.13 -6.65
CA MET A 418 30.44 8.93 -7.47
C MET A 418 29.12 9.02 -8.21
N CYS A 419 29.11 8.53 -9.44
CA CYS A 419 27.91 8.32 -10.24
C CYS A 419 27.44 6.86 -10.11
N HIS A 420 26.24 6.65 -9.59
CA HIS A 420 25.68 5.31 -9.43
C HIS A 420 25.16 4.67 -10.74
N TYR A 421 25.11 5.43 -11.84
CA TYR A 421 24.73 4.90 -13.15
C TYR A 421 25.89 4.25 -13.90
N CYS A 422 27.03 4.95 -13.99
CA CYS A 422 28.15 4.48 -14.80
C CYS A 422 29.41 4.15 -14.00
N GLY A 423 29.39 4.33 -12.67
CA GLY A 423 30.53 4.09 -11.80
C GLY A 423 31.63 5.15 -11.91
N HIS A 424 31.42 6.27 -12.65
CA HIS A 424 32.39 7.38 -12.65
C HIS A 424 32.63 7.88 -11.24
N SER A 425 33.88 8.12 -10.89
CA SER A 425 34.26 8.57 -9.56
C SER A 425 35.43 9.53 -9.62
N GLU A 426 35.28 10.67 -8.93
CA GLU A 426 36.30 11.68 -8.80
C GLU A 426 36.52 12.09 -7.33
N ARG A 427 37.60 12.78 -7.03
CA ARG A 427 37.84 13.33 -5.68
C ARG A 427 36.96 14.55 -5.46
N SER A 428 36.42 14.70 -4.27
CA SER A 428 35.76 15.94 -3.88
C SER A 428 36.81 17.07 -3.77
N SER A 429 36.41 18.27 -4.20
CA SER A 429 37.19 19.50 -4.01
C SER A 429 36.44 20.42 -3.07
N ASP A 430 37.15 21.09 -2.20
CA ASP A 430 36.59 22.13 -1.33
C ASP A 430 36.39 23.46 -2.07
N THR A 431 36.90 23.55 -3.31
CA THR A 431 36.83 24.73 -4.13
C THR A 431 35.97 24.47 -5.37
N CYS A 432 35.07 25.38 -5.66
CA CYS A 432 34.19 25.28 -6.81
C CYS A 432 34.94 25.42 -8.14
N PRO A 433 34.82 24.49 -9.08
CA PRO A 433 35.50 24.57 -10.38
C PRO A 433 34.96 25.71 -11.28
N VAL A 434 33.78 26.26 -10.98
CA VAL A 434 33.14 27.29 -11.81
C VAL A 434 33.47 28.70 -11.33
N CYS A 435 33.42 28.98 -10.02
CA CYS A 435 33.59 30.34 -9.49
C CYS A 435 34.70 30.49 -8.46
N GLY A 436 35.38 29.42 -8.07
CA GLY A 436 36.40 29.44 -7.01
C GLY A 436 35.85 29.50 -5.58
N GLY A 437 34.55 29.56 -5.40
CA GLY A 437 33.89 29.62 -4.10
C GLY A 437 34.00 28.31 -3.30
N ILE A 438 33.57 28.34 -2.03
CA ILE A 438 33.63 27.18 -1.15
C ILE A 438 32.52 26.16 -1.45
N MET A 439 32.90 24.90 -1.63
CA MET A 439 31.97 23.78 -1.74
C MET A 439 31.50 23.34 -0.36
N LYS A 440 30.20 23.26 -0.18
CA LYS A 440 29.57 22.86 1.09
C LYS A 440 28.90 21.49 0.95
N HIS A 441 29.03 20.66 1.98
CA HIS A 441 28.30 19.41 2.08
C HIS A 441 26.83 19.72 2.44
N VAL A 442 25.92 19.39 1.53
CA VAL A 442 24.50 19.56 1.77
C VAL A 442 23.90 18.23 2.22
N GLY A 443 23.33 18.23 3.40
CA GLY A 443 22.76 17.04 4.03
C GLY A 443 22.06 17.42 5.33
N THR A 444 21.10 18.36 5.26
CA THR A 444 20.35 18.82 6.45
C THR A 444 19.20 17.85 6.71
N GLY A 445 19.13 17.30 7.93
CA GLY A 445 17.99 16.49 8.38
C GLY A 445 16.86 17.36 8.93
N THR A 446 15.67 16.78 9.07
CA THR A 446 14.51 17.41 9.74
C THR A 446 14.84 17.90 11.14
N GLN A 447 15.75 17.22 11.84
CA GLN A 447 16.19 17.61 13.17
C GLN A 447 16.85 19.01 13.20
N LYS A 448 17.70 19.35 12.24
CA LYS A 448 18.32 20.69 12.20
C LYS A 448 17.31 21.78 11.87
N VAL A 449 16.31 21.47 11.06
CA VAL A 449 15.21 22.41 10.77
C VAL A 449 14.35 22.60 12.01
N GLU A 450 14.12 21.55 12.78
CA GLU A 450 13.40 21.62 14.06
C GLU A 450 14.13 22.50 15.07
N GLU A 451 15.44 22.32 15.21
CA GLU A 451 16.31 23.16 16.05
C GLU A 451 16.24 24.64 15.61
N GLU A 452 16.35 24.92 14.30
CA GLU A 452 16.25 26.27 13.76
C GLU A 452 14.86 26.90 14.01
N LEU A 453 13.78 26.12 13.90
CA LEU A 453 12.43 26.59 14.21
C LEU A 453 12.25 26.90 15.69
N HIS A 454 12.84 26.12 16.60
CA HIS A 454 12.82 26.42 18.03
C HIS A 454 13.59 27.69 18.38
N ASP A 455 14.70 27.96 17.69
CA ASP A 455 15.48 29.19 17.85
C ASP A 455 14.73 30.41 17.33
N LEU A 456 14.02 30.28 16.19
CA LEU A 456 13.26 31.36 15.56
C LEU A 456 11.94 31.66 16.30
N PHE A 457 11.29 30.62 16.83
CA PHE A 457 9.96 30.69 17.47
C PHE A 457 9.99 30.02 18.86
N PRO A 458 10.64 30.63 19.85
CA PRO A 458 10.72 30.04 21.19
C PRO A 458 9.33 29.79 21.80
N GLY A 459 9.13 28.57 22.31
CA GLY A 459 7.86 28.17 22.92
C GLY A 459 6.79 27.68 21.95
N THR A 460 7.05 27.68 20.64
CA THR A 460 6.14 27.11 19.65
C THR A 460 6.37 25.60 19.54
N GLU A 461 5.31 24.80 19.64
CA GLU A 461 5.40 23.36 19.46
C GLU A 461 5.56 23.02 17.98
N VAL A 462 6.56 22.19 17.68
CA VAL A 462 6.84 21.64 16.34
C VAL A 462 6.72 20.13 16.41
N LEU A 463 5.78 19.59 15.66
CA LEU A 463 5.63 18.13 15.52
C LEU A 463 6.46 17.63 14.35
N ARG A 464 7.49 16.82 14.65
CA ARG A 464 8.31 16.21 13.59
C ARG A 464 7.80 14.86 13.15
N MET A 465 7.65 14.67 11.83
CA MET A 465 7.22 13.42 11.21
C MET A 465 8.15 13.02 10.07
N ASP A 466 9.06 12.10 10.36
CA ASP A 466 10.01 11.49 9.43
C ASP A 466 10.04 9.97 9.61
N ALA A 467 10.88 9.27 8.83
CA ALA A 467 10.98 7.82 8.88
C ALA A 467 11.35 7.27 10.27
N ASP A 468 12.11 8.05 11.06
CA ASP A 468 12.57 7.63 12.38
C ASP A 468 11.47 7.80 13.43
N THR A 469 10.68 8.88 13.33
CA THR A 469 9.62 9.22 14.29
C THR A 469 8.27 8.58 13.96
N ALA A 470 7.99 8.34 12.68
CA ALA A 470 6.69 7.88 12.19
C ALA A 470 6.55 6.36 12.09
N ALA A 471 7.60 5.57 12.37
CA ALA A 471 7.57 4.12 12.22
C ALA A 471 6.39 3.49 12.98
N GLY A 472 5.35 3.04 12.26
CA GLY A 472 4.14 2.41 12.81
C GLY A 472 3.18 3.34 13.56
N ARG A 473 3.43 4.66 13.61
CA ARG A 473 2.63 5.66 14.34
C ARG A 473 2.13 6.83 13.48
N HIS A 474 2.19 6.68 12.18
CA HIS A 474 1.86 7.76 11.23
C HIS A 474 0.47 8.38 11.49
N GLU A 475 -0.56 7.55 11.59
CA GLU A 475 -1.94 8.02 11.86
C GLU A 475 -2.07 8.71 13.22
N GLN A 476 -1.43 8.15 14.24
CA GLN A 476 -1.47 8.72 15.60
C GLN A 476 -0.83 10.11 15.67
N LEU A 477 0.26 10.34 14.92
CA LEU A 477 0.91 11.65 14.84
C LEU A 477 0.05 12.67 14.09
N LEU A 478 -0.62 12.26 13.03
CA LEU A 478 -1.56 13.12 12.30
C LEU A 478 -2.80 13.46 13.14
N ASP A 479 -3.37 12.47 13.82
CA ASP A 479 -4.47 12.68 14.76
C ASP A 479 -4.07 13.63 15.90
N LYS A 480 -2.82 13.48 16.40
CA LYS A 480 -2.28 14.38 17.41
C LYS A 480 -2.16 15.81 16.89
N PHE A 481 -1.61 16.00 15.68
CA PHE A 481 -1.49 17.31 15.04
C PHE A 481 -2.84 18.02 14.92
N GLU A 482 -3.86 17.29 14.47
CA GLU A 482 -5.21 17.83 14.29
C GLU A 482 -5.90 18.14 15.63
N ARG A 483 -5.91 17.19 16.59
CA ARG A 483 -6.64 17.34 17.85
C ARG A 483 -6.03 18.35 18.80
N GLU A 484 -4.71 18.33 18.92
CA GLU A 484 -3.99 19.23 19.82
C GLU A 484 -3.69 20.59 19.18
N GLN A 485 -4.12 20.80 17.91
CA GLN A 485 -3.93 22.06 17.19
C GLN A 485 -2.46 22.52 17.18
N ILE A 486 -1.52 21.56 17.01
CA ILE A 486 -0.09 21.87 17.02
C ILE A 486 0.22 22.84 15.88
N PRO A 487 0.91 23.97 16.14
CA PRO A 487 1.06 25.04 15.14
C PRO A 487 1.87 24.62 13.90
N ILE A 488 2.93 23.81 14.05
CA ILE A 488 3.84 23.48 12.96
C ILE A 488 4.01 21.96 12.87
N LEU A 489 3.73 21.39 11.69
CA LEU A 489 4.07 20.03 11.31
C LEU A 489 5.27 20.06 10.37
N LEU A 490 6.40 19.52 10.80
CA LEU A 490 7.62 19.41 10.00
C LEU A 490 7.81 17.96 9.55
N GLY A 491 7.92 17.74 8.25
CA GLY A 491 8.13 16.36 7.78
C GLY A 491 8.78 16.26 6.41
N THR A 492 8.93 15.01 5.99
CA THR A 492 9.37 14.67 4.63
C THR A 492 8.14 14.30 3.78
N GLN A 493 8.32 13.61 2.68
CA GLN A 493 7.23 13.27 1.73
C GLN A 493 6.00 12.58 2.35
N MET A 494 6.11 12.05 3.57
CA MET A 494 4.98 11.42 4.28
C MET A 494 3.90 12.44 4.68
N VAL A 495 4.25 13.73 4.83
CA VAL A 495 3.30 14.82 5.15
C VAL A 495 2.74 15.52 3.90
N ALA A 496 3.17 15.12 2.70
CA ALA A 496 2.83 15.86 1.48
C ALA A 496 1.56 15.36 0.77
N LYS A 497 1.00 14.22 1.17
CA LYS A 497 -0.02 13.54 0.35
C LYS A 497 -1.17 12.96 1.16
N GLY A 498 -2.38 13.11 0.60
CA GLY A 498 -3.59 12.48 1.13
C GLY A 498 -4.11 13.08 2.43
N LEU A 499 -3.61 14.24 2.83
CA LEU A 499 -4.01 14.95 4.04
C LEU A 499 -4.94 16.12 3.68
N ASP A 500 -5.97 16.30 4.49
CA ASP A 500 -6.91 17.42 4.39
C ASP A 500 -7.13 17.99 5.80
N PHE A 501 -6.38 19.02 6.12
CA PHE A 501 -6.45 19.72 7.41
C PHE A 501 -7.04 21.11 7.19
N PRO A 502 -8.26 21.36 7.64
CA PRO A 502 -8.96 22.65 7.43
C PRO A 502 -8.21 23.86 8.02
N GLN A 503 -7.44 23.65 9.08
CA GLN A 503 -6.70 24.70 9.80
C GLN A 503 -5.32 24.99 9.19
N VAL A 504 -4.86 24.18 8.24
CA VAL A 504 -3.58 24.39 7.56
C VAL A 504 -3.77 25.38 6.43
N THR A 505 -3.24 26.57 6.60
CA THR A 505 -3.32 27.68 5.63
C THR A 505 -1.98 28.01 4.98
N LEU A 506 -0.87 27.55 5.59
CA LEU A 506 0.49 27.73 5.07
C LEU A 506 1.18 26.40 4.83
N VAL A 507 1.76 26.24 3.64
CA VAL A 507 2.65 25.13 3.31
C VAL A 507 4.01 25.66 2.86
N GLY A 508 5.04 25.41 3.65
CA GLY A 508 6.42 25.76 3.31
C GLY A 508 7.17 24.57 2.73
N VAL A 509 7.71 24.71 1.51
CA VAL A 509 8.57 23.70 0.89
C VAL A 509 10.03 24.13 1.05
N LEU A 510 10.72 23.47 1.98
CA LEU A 510 12.12 23.77 2.27
C LEU A 510 13.03 23.11 1.25
N ALA A 511 14.00 23.90 0.75
CA ALA A 511 14.99 23.44 -0.20
C ALA A 511 14.36 22.64 -1.37
N ALA A 512 13.41 23.25 -2.06
CA ALA A 512 12.62 22.63 -3.12
C ALA A 512 13.49 22.01 -4.23
N ASP A 513 14.64 22.61 -4.51
CA ASP A 513 15.60 22.19 -5.51
C ASP A 513 16.47 20.99 -5.13
N LEU A 514 16.50 20.58 -3.84
CA LEU A 514 17.29 19.43 -3.40
C LEU A 514 16.98 18.13 -4.15
N SER A 515 15.74 17.95 -4.55
CA SER A 515 15.33 16.75 -5.29
C SER A 515 15.78 16.74 -6.75
N LEU A 516 16.16 17.89 -7.32
CA LEU A 516 16.79 17.98 -8.66
C LEU A 516 18.13 17.24 -8.70
N TYR A 517 18.84 17.22 -7.59
CA TYR A 517 20.19 16.65 -7.47
C TYR A 517 20.20 15.19 -7.01
N VAL A 518 19.04 14.54 -7.02
CA VAL A 518 18.97 13.10 -6.77
C VAL A 518 19.46 12.35 -8.01
N ASP A 519 20.26 11.29 -7.78
CA ASP A 519 20.75 10.40 -8.83
C ASP A 519 19.60 9.60 -9.46
N ASN A 520 18.79 10.28 -10.27
CA ASN A 520 17.65 9.70 -10.98
C ASN A 520 17.32 10.56 -12.22
N TYR A 521 17.20 9.93 -13.39
CA TYR A 521 16.86 10.62 -14.64
C TYR A 521 15.49 11.35 -14.61
N ARG A 522 14.60 10.96 -13.69
CA ARG A 522 13.31 11.63 -13.44
C ARG A 522 13.36 12.66 -12.32
N ALA A 523 14.55 13.08 -11.88
CA ALA A 523 14.69 14.00 -10.77
C ALA A 523 13.91 15.31 -11.01
N ALA A 524 14.07 15.91 -12.18
CA ALA A 524 13.36 17.13 -12.57
C ALA A 524 11.83 16.95 -12.63
N GLU A 525 11.35 15.83 -13.16
CA GLU A 525 9.91 15.52 -13.23
C GLU A 525 9.31 15.36 -11.82
N ARG A 526 10.09 14.85 -10.87
CA ARG A 526 9.63 14.57 -9.50
C ARG A 526 9.73 15.77 -8.55
N THR A 527 10.58 16.74 -8.88
CA THR A 527 10.72 18.00 -8.15
C THR A 527 9.58 18.93 -8.44
#